data_05bc5f62508f154ec75d6b320a37a225
#
_entry.id   05bc5f62508f154ec75d6b320a37a225
#
_cell.length_a   1.000
_cell.length_b   1.000
_cell.length_c   1.000
_cell.angle_alpha   90.00
_cell.angle_beta   90.00
_cell.angle_gamma   90.00
#
_symmetry.space_group_name_H-M   'P 1'
#
loop_
_entity.id
_entity.type
_entity.pdbx_description
1 polymer ?
#
loop_
_entity_poly.entity_id
_entity_poly.type
_entity_poly.pdbx_seq_one_letter_code
_entity_poly.pdbx_strand_id
1 'polypeptide(L)'
;MRFDGLKTPAYVIDEKMLIHNLEILHKVEEDTSCHILLAQKAFSAYAEYPLIGKYISGTTASGIYEARLGAECMGKENHVFAPAFTDEDMDELVNICDHVVFNSVSQLKKHKARCIEAGVSFGLRVNPEFSTQGDHAIYDPCAPGSRLGVTLKNLKAALKEEPDVLSGMEGIHFHTLCEQNSDDLEATLKAVEEKFGFLMKDMKWVNFGGGHHITREDYDIETLEKCISHVRRKYDVQVYVEPGEAVALNAGYLVTTVLDKVENGITTLILDASAACHMPDVLEMPYTPPLRGGLKISDMEDEYGIDKDIEIDFDMDVKEGIWKPAKNGRYRYRLSSYTCLAGDIIGDYQFGREINVGDRLVFEDMAIYSMVKNNTFNGIPLPDIVIMDSDGECKVWKHFGYEDFKGRL
;
A
#
# COMPACT_ATOMS: atom_id res chain seq x y z
N MET A 1 -12.67 -11.08 24.15
CA MET A 1 -12.30 -10.43 22.86
C MET A 1 -11.68 -11.46 21.91
N ARG A 2 -11.80 -11.27 20.60
CA ARG A 2 -11.32 -12.25 19.59
C ARG A 2 -9.80 -12.53 19.66
N PHE A 3 -9.03 -11.63 20.29
CA PHE A 3 -7.55 -11.70 20.36
C PHE A 3 -6.97 -11.88 21.77
N ASP A 4 -7.78 -12.31 22.76
CA ASP A 4 -7.35 -12.37 24.17
C ASP A 4 -6.16 -13.29 24.46
N GLY A 5 -5.92 -14.29 23.62
CA GLY A 5 -4.82 -15.24 23.76
C GLY A 5 -3.51 -14.86 23.06
N LEU A 6 -3.50 -13.82 22.22
CA LEU A 6 -2.32 -13.45 21.45
C LEU A 6 -1.28 -12.74 22.30
N LYS A 7 -0.01 -13.00 22.05
CA LYS A 7 1.08 -12.15 22.53
C LYS A 7 1.06 -10.84 21.72
N THR A 8 1.23 -9.69 22.39
CA THR A 8 1.31 -8.37 21.75
C THR A 8 2.74 -7.82 21.80
N PRO A 9 3.11 -6.90 20.90
CA PRO A 9 2.32 -6.46 19.76
C PRO A 9 2.23 -7.54 18.68
N ALA A 10 1.13 -7.56 17.90
CA ALA A 10 0.95 -8.51 16.80
C ALA A 10 0.16 -7.90 15.64
N TYR A 11 0.66 -8.08 14.41
CA TYR A 11 -0.15 -7.90 13.22
C TYR A 11 -1.01 -9.15 13.01
N VAL A 12 -2.29 -8.95 12.77
CA VAL A 12 -3.24 -10.03 12.45
C VAL A 12 -3.76 -9.79 11.04
N ILE A 13 -3.51 -10.72 10.14
CA ILE A 13 -4.08 -10.72 8.78
C ILE A 13 -5.41 -11.44 8.83
N ASP A 14 -6.47 -10.83 8.32
CA ASP A 14 -7.82 -11.40 8.24
C ASP A 14 -8.03 -12.00 6.85
N GLU A 15 -7.85 -13.33 6.70
CA GLU A 15 -8.02 -14.03 5.43
C GLU A 15 -9.42 -13.83 4.82
N LYS A 16 -10.46 -13.72 5.65
CA LYS A 16 -11.81 -13.52 5.14
C LYS A 16 -11.96 -12.18 4.43
N MET A 17 -11.41 -11.12 5.00
CA MET A 17 -11.41 -9.79 4.37
C MET A 17 -10.48 -9.77 3.17
N LEU A 18 -9.33 -10.43 3.26
CA LEU A 18 -8.41 -10.57 2.13
C LEU A 18 -9.07 -11.28 0.94
N ILE A 19 -9.76 -12.39 1.17
CA ILE A 19 -10.51 -13.12 0.13
C ILE A 19 -11.60 -12.22 -0.48
N HIS A 20 -12.35 -11.48 0.32
CA HIS A 20 -13.36 -10.55 -0.17
C HIS A 20 -12.77 -9.53 -1.16
N ASN A 21 -11.64 -8.92 -0.81
CA ASN A 21 -10.94 -8.01 -1.71
C ASN A 21 -10.45 -8.69 -2.99
N LEU A 22 -9.91 -9.90 -2.85
CA LEU A 22 -9.41 -10.68 -3.97
C LEU A 22 -10.52 -11.09 -4.95
N GLU A 23 -11.71 -11.40 -4.46
CA GLU A 23 -12.89 -11.69 -5.30
C GLU A 23 -13.29 -10.49 -6.15
N ILE A 24 -13.24 -9.26 -5.59
CA ILE A 24 -13.50 -8.02 -6.33
C ILE A 24 -12.45 -7.83 -7.44
N LEU A 25 -11.18 -7.97 -7.10
CA LEU A 25 -10.07 -7.83 -8.04
C LEU A 25 -10.13 -8.88 -9.16
N HIS A 26 -10.40 -10.13 -8.80
CA HIS A 26 -10.57 -11.22 -9.76
C HIS A 26 -11.69 -10.96 -10.75
N LYS A 27 -12.81 -10.41 -10.26
CA LYS A 27 -13.93 -10.04 -11.11
C LYS A 27 -13.56 -8.99 -12.15
N VAL A 28 -12.75 -7.98 -11.78
CA VAL A 28 -12.23 -7.00 -12.74
C VAL A 28 -11.34 -7.65 -13.79
N GLU A 29 -10.48 -8.62 -13.43
CA GLU A 29 -9.69 -9.38 -14.39
C GLU A 29 -10.58 -10.18 -15.37
N GLU A 30 -11.59 -10.88 -14.85
CA GLU A 30 -12.52 -11.66 -15.69
C GLU A 30 -13.27 -10.78 -16.68
N ASP A 31 -13.82 -9.65 -16.24
CA ASP A 31 -14.68 -8.79 -17.04
C ASP A 31 -13.89 -8.00 -18.11
N THR A 32 -12.62 -7.69 -17.84
CA THR A 32 -11.80 -6.86 -18.74
C THR A 32 -10.66 -7.62 -19.43
N SER A 33 -10.30 -8.81 -18.93
CA SER A 33 -9.09 -9.55 -19.28
C SER A 33 -7.81 -8.69 -19.11
N CYS A 34 -7.78 -7.77 -18.14
CA CYS A 34 -6.55 -7.15 -17.68
C CYS A 34 -5.79 -8.12 -16.77
N HIS A 35 -4.54 -7.82 -16.46
CA HIS A 35 -3.81 -8.52 -15.42
C HIS A 35 -3.64 -7.61 -14.20
N ILE A 36 -3.99 -8.10 -13.03
CA ILE A 36 -3.80 -7.39 -11.76
C ILE A 36 -2.58 -8.00 -11.04
N LEU A 37 -1.68 -7.13 -10.59
CA LEU A 37 -0.45 -7.48 -9.91
C LEU A 37 -0.44 -6.89 -8.50
N LEU A 38 -0.17 -7.71 -7.50
CA LEU A 38 0.04 -7.22 -6.13
C LEU A 38 1.27 -6.33 -6.08
N ALA A 39 1.12 -5.05 -5.72
CA ALA A 39 2.25 -4.19 -5.42
C ALA A 39 2.81 -4.51 -4.01
N GLN A 40 3.91 -5.25 -3.98
CA GLN A 40 4.50 -5.80 -2.75
C GLN A 40 4.93 -4.72 -1.75
N LYS A 41 5.26 -3.52 -2.22
CA LYS A 41 5.60 -2.37 -1.35
C LYS A 41 4.52 -2.02 -0.33
N ALA A 42 3.25 -2.31 -0.63
CA ALA A 42 2.14 -2.09 0.28
C ALA A 42 1.86 -3.29 1.18
N PHE A 43 1.99 -4.51 0.63
CA PHE A 43 1.69 -5.75 1.32
C PHE A 43 2.63 -6.88 0.86
N SER A 44 3.49 -7.35 1.76
CA SER A 44 4.48 -8.41 1.49
C SER A 44 4.36 -9.58 2.46
N ALA A 45 3.18 -9.82 3.04
CA ALA A 45 2.95 -10.99 3.87
C ALA A 45 2.88 -12.25 2.99
N TYR A 46 4.04 -12.77 2.64
CA TYR A 46 4.21 -13.86 1.68
C TYR A 46 3.57 -15.19 2.10
N ALA A 47 3.16 -15.31 3.35
CA ALA A 47 2.32 -16.41 3.81
C ALA A 47 1.02 -16.52 2.99
N GLU A 48 0.48 -15.36 2.58
CA GLU A 48 -0.76 -15.24 1.81
C GLU A 48 -0.56 -15.30 0.29
N TYR A 49 0.67 -15.33 -0.21
CA TYR A 49 0.93 -15.35 -1.65
C TYR A 49 0.31 -16.56 -2.38
N PRO A 50 0.33 -17.78 -1.80
CA PRO A 50 -0.38 -18.92 -2.42
C PRO A 50 -1.89 -18.73 -2.48
N LEU A 51 -2.50 -18.00 -1.54
CA LEU A 51 -3.91 -17.64 -1.57
C LEU A 51 -4.16 -16.55 -2.62
N ILE A 52 -3.43 -15.44 -2.56
CA ILE A 52 -3.54 -14.31 -3.49
C ILE A 52 -3.38 -14.76 -4.94
N GLY A 53 -2.39 -15.62 -5.22
CA GLY A 53 -2.13 -16.15 -6.54
C GLY A 53 -3.24 -17.02 -7.14
N LYS A 54 -4.28 -17.39 -6.38
CA LYS A 54 -5.47 -18.04 -6.94
C LYS A 54 -6.42 -17.07 -7.63
N TYR A 55 -6.33 -15.79 -7.27
CA TYR A 55 -7.28 -14.76 -7.69
C TYR A 55 -6.72 -13.76 -8.69
N ILE A 56 -5.44 -13.38 -8.57
CA ILE A 56 -4.82 -12.37 -9.44
C ILE A 56 -3.60 -12.90 -10.17
N SER A 57 -3.17 -12.15 -11.17
CA SER A 57 -2.19 -12.62 -12.17
C SER A 57 -0.76 -12.72 -11.67
N GLY A 58 -0.35 -11.92 -10.65
CA GLY A 58 1.03 -11.96 -10.19
C GLY A 58 1.39 -10.86 -9.20
N THR A 59 2.68 -10.49 -9.21
CA THR A 59 3.27 -9.47 -8.33
C THR A 59 3.98 -8.38 -9.12
N THR A 60 4.08 -7.19 -8.53
CA THR A 60 5.01 -6.14 -8.96
C THR A 60 5.92 -5.73 -7.82
N ALA A 61 7.21 -5.62 -8.09
CA ALA A 61 8.26 -5.35 -7.16
C ALA A 61 8.82 -3.94 -7.33
N SER A 62 9.29 -3.34 -6.23
CA SER A 62 9.98 -2.04 -6.23
C SER A 62 11.49 -2.17 -6.02
N GLY A 63 12.01 -3.40 -5.96
CA GLY A 63 13.42 -3.71 -5.80
C GLY A 63 13.67 -5.21 -5.86
N ILE A 64 14.97 -5.60 -5.85
CA ILE A 64 15.41 -6.98 -6.07
C ILE A 64 14.81 -7.97 -5.04
N TYR A 65 14.73 -7.61 -3.77
CA TYR A 65 14.25 -8.55 -2.74
C TYR A 65 12.74 -8.78 -2.82
N GLU A 66 11.94 -7.77 -3.22
CA GLU A 66 10.53 -7.98 -3.53
C GLU A 66 10.38 -8.86 -4.79
N ALA A 67 11.21 -8.66 -5.82
CA ALA A 67 11.19 -9.49 -7.03
C ALA A 67 11.49 -10.96 -6.73
N ARG A 68 12.51 -11.23 -5.89
CA ARG A 68 12.79 -12.59 -5.40
C ARG A 68 11.61 -13.18 -4.64
N LEU A 69 11.04 -12.41 -3.73
CA LEU A 69 9.92 -12.85 -2.91
C LEU A 69 8.70 -13.22 -3.77
N GLY A 70 8.37 -12.41 -4.78
CA GLY A 70 7.31 -12.70 -5.75
C GLY A 70 7.57 -13.99 -6.53
N ALA A 71 8.78 -14.14 -7.07
CA ALA A 71 9.18 -15.33 -7.83
C ALA A 71 9.15 -16.60 -6.98
N GLU A 72 9.67 -16.54 -5.75
CA GLU A 72 9.81 -17.73 -4.88
C GLU A 72 8.47 -18.13 -4.24
N CYS A 73 7.64 -17.16 -3.82
CA CYS A 73 6.49 -17.42 -2.96
C CYS A 73 5.14 -17.37 -3.68
N MET A 74 5.01 -16.60 -4.77
CA MET A 74 3.80 -16.63 -5.60
C MET A 74 3.99 -17.48 -6.86
N GLY A 75 5.15 -17.37 -7.53
CA GLY A 75 5.49 -18.17 -8.69
C GLY A 75 4.60 -17.91 -9.91
N LYS A 76 4.07 -16.71 -10.04
CA LYS A 76 3.25 -16.23 -11.15
C LYS A 76 3.98 -15.08 -11.86
N GLU A 77 3.27 -14.33 -12.70
CA GLU A 77 3.83 -13.17 -13.40
C GLU A 77 4.48 -12.19 -12.41
N ASN A 78 5.72 -11.78 -12.69
CA ASN A 78 6.55 -11.02 -11.78
C ASN A 78 7.15 -9.80 -12.49
N HIS A 79 6.69 -8.62 -12.14
CA HIS A 79 7.14 -7.36 -12.72
C HIS A 79 8.06 -6.61 -11.76
N VAL A 80 8.89 -5.71 -12.28
CA VAL A 80 9.70 -4.82 -11.45
C VAL A 80 9.78 -3.42 -12.02
N PHE A 81 9.59 -2.43 -11.16
CA PHE A 81 9.90 -1.04 -11.41
C PHE A 81 10.69 -0.47 -10.24
N ALA A 82 11.83 0.17 -10.51
CA ALA A 82 12.54 0.98 -9.52
C ALA A 82 13.06 2.30 -10.16
N PRO A 83 13.22 3.37 -9.36
CA PRO A 83 13.79 4.62 -9.87
C PRO A 83 15.19 4.46 -10.43
N ALA A 84 15.94 3.46 -9.97
CA ALA A 84 17.26 3.09 -10.48
C ALA A 84 17.53 1.60 -10.22
N PHE A 85 18.33 0.97 -11.11
CA PHE A 85 18.84 -0.38 -10.95
C PHE A 85 20.37 -0.37 -10.97
N THR A 86 21.00 -1.17 -10.11
CA THR A 86 22.41 -1.50 -10.22
C THR A 86 22.66 -2.51 -11.34
N ASP A 87 23.92 -2.70 -11.73
CA ASP A 87 24.26 -3.74 -12.71
C ASP A 87 24.03 -5.14 -12.12
N GLU A 88 24.36 -5.32 -10.83
CA GLU A 88 24.15 -6.58 -10.10
C GLU A 88 22.67 -6.93 -9.97
N ASP A 89 21.80 -5.94 -9.64
CA ASP A 89 20.35 -6.18 -9.60
C ASP A 89 19.83 -6.63 -10.96
N MET A 90 20.28 -5.99 -12.04
CA MET A 90 19.81 -6.31 -13.39
C MET A 90 20.26 -7.72 -13.84
N ASP A 91 21.46 -8.16 -13.47
CA ASP A 91 21.95 -9.51 -13.79
C ASP A 91 21.08 -10.61 -13.19
N GLU A 92 20.39 -10.32 -12.07
CA GLU A 92 19.42 -11.24 -11.47
C GLU A 92 17.99 -11.00 -11.96
N LEU A 93 17.53 -9.74 -12.02
CA LEU A 93 16.16 -9.38 -12.39
C LEU A 93 15.75 -9.94 -13.75
N VAL A 94 16.65 -9.97 -14.74
CA VAL A 94 16.39 -10.56 -16.06
C VAL A 94 16.18 -12.07 -16.05
N ASN A 95 16.44 -12.75 -14.93
CA ASN A 95 16.21 -14.19 -14.77
C ASN A 95 14.96 -14.53 -13.95
N ILE A 96 14.41 -13.56 -13.22
CA ILE A 96 13.30 -13.80 -12.27
C ILE A 96 12.07 -12.94 -12.55
N CYS A 97 12.17 -11.95 -13.44
CA CYS A 97 11.05 -11.09 -13.81
C CYS A 97 10.62 -11.33 -15.25
N ASP A 98 9.32 -11.22 -15.49
CA ASP A 98 8.72 -11.26 -16.84
C ASP A 98 8.80 -9.88 -17.50
N HIS A 99 8.60 -8.81 -16.70
CA HIS A 99 8.67 -7.42 -17.17
C HIS A 99 9.60 -6.55 -16.30
N VAL A 100 10.46 -5.77 -16.96
CA VAL A 100 11.30 -4.74 -16.33
C VAL A 100 10.92 -3.36 -16.84
N VAL A 101 10.55 -2.46 -15.93
CA VAL A 101 10.17 -1.09 -16.26
C VAL A 101 11.28 -0.12 -15.88
N PHE A 102 11.81 0.59 -16.86
CA PHE A 102 12.85 1.60 -16.65
C PHE A 102 12.26 2.97 -16.34
N ASN A 103 12.89 3.68 -15.42
CA ASN A 103 12.45 5.01 -14.99
C ASN A 103 12.93 6.13 -15.93
N SER A 104 13.98 5.90 -16.69
CA SER A 104 14.59 6.91 -17.56
C SER A 104 15.12 6.31 -18.85
N VAL A 105 15.26 7.16 -19.89
CA VAL A 105 15.87 6.73 -21.15
C VAL A 105 17.34 6.30 -20.94
N SER A 106 18.05 6.91 -20.01
CA SER A 106 19.45 6.53 -19.71
C SER A 106 19.53 5.13 -19.11
N GLN A 107 18.62 4.74 -18.22
CA GLN A 107 18.53 3.36 -17.71
C GLN A 107 18.19 2.38 -18.82
N LEU A 108 17.17 2.72 -19.63
CA LEU A 108 16.79 1.91 -20.78
C LEU A 108 17.98 1.67 -21.71
N LYS A 109 18.72 2.72 -22.08
CA LYS A 109 19.95 2.60 -22.90
C LYS A 109 20.99 1.69 -22.27
N LYS A 110 21.18 1.81 -20.95
CA LYS A 110 22.19 1.03 -20.20
C LYS A 110 21.85 -0.44 -20.15
N HIS A 111 20.56 -0.81 -19.99
CA HIS A 111 20.16 -2.15 -19.59
C HIS A 111 19.35 -2.93 -20.64
N LYS A 112 18.79 -2.28 -21.69
CA LYS A 112 17.93 -2.97 -22.67
C LYS A 112 18.59 -4.17 -23.35
N ALA A 113 19.89 -4.14 -23.56
CA ALA A 113 20.60 -5.26 -24.18
C ALA A 113 20.51 -6.53 -23.33
N ARG A 114 20.61 -6.41 -21.98
CA ARG A 114 20.44 -7.56 -21.06
C ARG A 114 19.03 -8.13 -21.14
N CYS A 115 18.00 -7.27 -21.18
CA CYS A 115 16.61 -7.73 -21.31
C CYS A 115 16.39 -8.47 -22.66
N ILE A 116 16.93 -7.93 -23.75
CA ILE A 116 16.83 -8.56 -25.09
C ILE A 116 17.53 -9.92 -25.10
N GLU A 117 18.73 -10.02 -24.54
CA GLU A 117 19.51 -11.26 -24.48
C GLU A 117 18.81 -12.33 -23.64
N ALA A 118 18.21 -11.93 -22.53
CA ALA A 118 17.45 -12.82 -21.65
C ALA A 118 16.02 -13.12 -22.15
N GLY A 119 15.52 -12.41 -23.15
CA GLY A 119 14.16 -12.55 -23.65
C GLY A 119 13.09 -11.99 -22.70
N VAL A 120 13.47 -11.04 -21.82
CA VAL A 120 12.59 -10.38 -20.87
C VAL A 120 11.95 -9.15 -21.50
N SER A 121 10.64 -9.00 -21.33
CA SER A 121 9.92 -7.81 -21.79
C SER A 121 10.33 -6.58 -20.98
N PHE A 122 10.49 -5.44 -21.65
CA PHE A 122 10.82 -4.22 -20.95
C PHE A 122 10.03 -3.01 -21.46
N GLY A 123 9.85 -2.05 -20.58
CA GLY A 123 9.12 -0.83 -20.85
C GLY A 123 9.70 0.40 -20.18
N LEU A 124 9.04 1.51 -20.40
CA LEU A 124 9.43 2.80 -19.87
C LEU A 124 8.29 3.41 -19.04
N ARG A 125 8.59 3.85 -17.83
CA ARG A 125 7.66 4.66 -17.06
C ARG A 125 7.63 6.08 -17.64
N VAL A 126 6.43 6.54 -17.98
CA VAL A 126 6.19 7.91 -18.46
C VAL A 126 5.54 8.76 -17.38
N ASN A 127 5.87 10.05 -17.38
CA ASN A 127 5.27 11.05 -16.51
C ASN A 127 4.44 12.02 -17.34
N PRO A 128 3.11 12.01 -17.24
CA PRO A 128 2.26 12.92 -18.00
C PRO A 128 2.32 14.37 -17.53
N GLU A 129 3.03 14.67 -16.42
CA GLU A 129 3.06 16.02 -15.82
C GLU A 129 1.64 16.55 -15.61
N PHE A 130 0.75 15.66 -15.17
CA PHE A 130 -0.64 15.93 -14.85
C PHE A 130 -1.05 15.06 -13.66
N SER A 131 -1.69 15.66 -12.68
CA SER A 131 -2.10 15.02 -11.45
C SER A 131 -3.47 15.49 -11.02
N THR A 132 -4.18 14.64 -10.30
CA THR A 132 -5.45 14.92 -9.62
C THR A 132 -5.31 14.92 -8.10
N GLN A 133 -4.08 14.90 -7.56
CA GLN A 133 -3.80 14.84 -6.10
C GLN A 133 -4.09 16.14 -5.34
N GLY A 134 -4.48 17.23 -6.04
CA GLY A 134 -4.77 18.51 -5.41
C GLY A 134 -3.56 19.10 -4.69
N ASP A 135 -3.76 19.54 -3.45
CA ASP A 135 -2.71 20.20 -2.64
C ASP A 135 -1.75 19.21 -1.94
N HIS A 136 -1.92 17.90 -2.14
CA HIS A 136 -1.12 16.86 -1.48
C HIS A 136 0.14 16.50 -2.29
N ALA A 137 1.03 17.47 -2.51
CA ALA A 137 2.25 17.29 -3.31
C ALA A 137 3.16 16.14 -2.85
N ILE A 138 3.10 15.74 -1.58
CA ILE A 138 3.89 14.64 -1.03
C ILE A 138 3.47 13.28 -1.61
N TYR A 139 2.22 13.14 -2.02
CA TYR A 139 1.65 11.92 -2.61
C TYR A 139 1.65 11.95 -4.15
N ASP A 140 1.99 13.09 -4.75
CA ASP A 140 1.89 13.29 -6.19
C ASP A 140 3.12 12.75 -6.95
N PRO A 141 3.00 11.60 -7.64
CA PRO A 141 4.09 11.05 -8.41
C PRO A 141 4.41 11.87 -9.67
N CYS A 142 3.53 12.78 -10.07
CA CYS A 142 3.65 13.62 -11.26
C CYS A 142 3.95 15.10 -10.97
N ALA A 143 4.14 15.45 -9.68
CA ALA A 143 4.46 16.82 -9.25
C ALA A 143 5.71 17.37 -9.93
N PRO A 144 5.82 18.70 -10.10
CA PRO A 144 7.05 19.34 -10.55
C PRO A 144 8.26 18.93 -9.69
N GLY A 145 9.32 18.48 -10.33
CA GLY A 145 10.52 17.98 -9.65
C GLY A 145 10.45 16.49 -9.25
N SER A 146 9.35 15.78 -9.54
CA SER A 146 9.29 14.32 -9.35
C SER A 146 10.40 13.63 -10.15
N ARG A 147 11.08 12.67 -9.50
CA ARG A 147 12.10 11.81 -10.13
C ARG A 147 11.49 10.63 -10.90
N LEU A 148 10.16 10.49 -10.90
CA LEU A 148 9.47 9.28 -11.35
C LEU A 148 8.93 9.43 -12.77
N GLY A 149 9.50 8.64 -13.69
CA GLY A 149 9.08 8.56 -15.08
C GLY A 149 9.67 9.66 -15.99
N VAL A 150 9.58 9.42 -17.28
CA VAL A 150 10.11 10.29 -18.34
C VAL A 150 9.04 11.25 -18.80
N THR A 151 9.33 12.56 -18.78
CA THR A 151 8.44 13.58 -19.35
C THR A 151 8.47 13.57 -20.87
N LEU A 152 7.42 14.05 -21.52
CA LEU A 152 7.36 14.14 -22.98
C LEU A 152 8.52 14.97 -23.57
N LYS A 153 8.91 16.03 -22.87
CA LYS A 153 10.04 16.89 -23.28
C LYS A 153 11.34 16.11 -23.33
N ASN A 154 11.63 15.34 -22.27
CA ASN A 154 12.86 14.55 -22.16
C ASN A 154 12.87 13.39 -23.15
N LEU A 155 11.73 12.75 -23.35
CA LEU A 155 11.58 11.69 -24.33
C LEU A 155 11.83 12.18 -25.76
N LYS A 156 11.22 13.32 -26.14
CA LYS A 156 11.45 13.93 -27.47
C LYS A 156 12.91 14.34 -27.69
N ALA A 157 13.58 14.83 -26.65
CA ALA A 157 15.01 15.17 -26.73
C ALA A 157 15.86 13.90 -26.99
N ALA A 158 15.59 12.81 -26.27
CA ALA A 158 16.29 11.55 -26.45
C ALA A 158 16.07 10.95 -27.85
N LEU A 159 14.81 10.94 -28.33
CA LEU A 159 14.46 10.47 -29.68
C LEU A 159 15.11 11.32 -30.81
N LYS A 160 15.31 12.63 -30.57
CA LYS A 160 16.03 13.51 -31.52
C LYS A 160 17.52 13.19 -31.56
N GLU A 161 18.10 12.85 -30.42
CA GLU A 161 19.52 12.48 -30.31
C GLU A 161 19.78 11.07 -30.86
N GLU A 162 18.93 10.13 -30.53
CA GLU A 162 19.03 8.71 -30.91
C GLU A 162 17.63 8.18 -31.28
N PRO A 163 17.26 8.23 -32.59
CA PRO A 163 15.92 7.82 -33.02
C PRO A 163 15.52 6.38 -32.64
N ASP A 164 16.50 5.47 -32.59
CA ASP A 164 16.28 4.04 -32.27
C ASP A 164 16.45 3.72 -30.78
N VAL A 165 16.49 4.73 -29.90
CA VAL A 165 16.74 4.53 -28.47
C VAL A 165 15.74 3.59 -27.81
N LEU A 166 14.48 3.59 -28.26
CA LEU A 166 13.40 2.73 -27.77
C LEU A 166 13.31 1.37 -28.47
N SER A 167 14.23 1.04 -29.38
CA SER A 167 14.19 -0.24 -30.11
C SER A 167 14.19 -1.43 -29.14
N GLY A 168 13.24 -2.36 -29.36
CA GLY A 168 13.01 -3.54 -28.51
C GLY A 168 12.11 -3.29 -27.29
N MET A 169 11.72 -2.05 -27.01
CA MET A 169 10.75 -1.76 -25.93
C MET A 169 9.35 -2.29 -26.30
N GLU A 170 8.71 -2.92 -25.34
CA GLU A 170 7.42 -3.59 -25.55
C GLU A 170 6.27 -2.96 -24.76
N GLY A 171 6.55 -2.06 -23.82
CA GLY A 171 5.48 -1.49 -23.02
C GLY A 171 5.71 -0.11 -22.46
N ILE A 172 4.62 0.47 -21.99
CA ILE A 172 4.58 1.74 -21.28
C ILE A 172 3.94 1.52 -19.92
N HIS A 173 4.54 2.13 -18.90
CA HIS A 173 4.01 2.20 -17.55
C HIS A 173 3.76 3.65 -17.17
N PHE A 174 2.65 3.92 -16.50
CA PHE A 174 2.43 5.17 -15.78
C PHE A 174 1.83 4.89 -14.41
N HIS A 175 2.14 5.71 -13.43
CA HIS A 175 1.59 5.62 -12.08
C HIS A 175 1.30 7.05 -11.65
N THR A 176 0.06 7.45 -11.73
CA THR A 176 -0.41 8.83 -11.57
C THR A 176 -1.29 9.01 -10.34
N LEU A 177 -1.73 7.92 -9.72
CA LEU A 177 -2.67 7.90 -8.62
C LEU A 177 -2.00 7.54 -7.28
N CYS A 178 -2.61 8.00 -6.20
CA CYS A 178 -2.38 7.54 -4.84
C CYS A 178 -3.71 7.57 -4.10
N GLU A 179 -4.25 6.41 -3.71
CA GLU A 179 -5.51 6.22 -3.00
C GLU A 179 -6.73 6.90 -3.67
N GLN A 180 -6.78 6.88 -5.00
CA GLN A 180 -7.81 7.60 -5.76
C GLN A 180 -8.83 6.66 -6.43
N ASN A 181 -9.96 7.26 -6.84
CA ASN A 181 -11.03 6.58 -7.55
C ASN A 181 -10.77 6.56 -9.07
N SER A 182 -11.61 5.91 -9.83
CA SER A 182 -11.44 5.68 -11.27
C SER A 182 -11.74 6.91 -12.16
N ASP A 183 -12.44 7.91 -11.68
CA ASP A 183 -12.58 9.21 -12.35
C ASP A 183 -11.24 9.96 -12.43
N ASP A 184 -10.41 9.85 -11.41
CA ASP A 184 -9.03 10.32 -11.41
C ASP A 184 -8.18 9.57 -12.44
N LEU A 185 -8.37 8.23 -12.57
CA LEU A 185 -7.76 7.46 -13.64
C LEU A 185 -8.21 7.97 -15.02
N GLU A 186 -9.50 8.16 -15.24
CA GLU A 186 -10.03 8.65 -16.52
C GLU A 186 -9.39 9.99 -16.91
N ALA A 187 -9.25 10.91 -15.94
CA ALA A 187 -8.63 12.21 -16.16
C ALA A 187 -7.14 12.09 -16.50
N THR A 188 -6.38 11.31 -15.71
CA THR A 188 -4.94 11.14 -15.93
C THR A 188 -4.63 10.31 -17.18
N LEU A 189 -5.45 9.32 -17.51
CA LEU A 189 -5.33 8.54 -18.75
C LEU A 189 -5.47 9.42 -20.00
N LYS A 190 -6.41 10.37 -20.01
CA LYS A 190 -6.52 11.35 -21.10
C LYS A 190 -5.21 12.11 -21.32
N ALA A 191 -4.58 12.57 -20.23
CA ALA A 191 -3.28 13.28 -20.32
C ALA A 191 -2.15 12.36 -20.79
N VAL A 192 -2.15 11.08 -20.38
CA VAL A 192 -1.19 10.07 -20.88
C VAL A 192 -1.39 9.84 -22.37
N GLU A 193 -2.62 9.65 -22.84
CA GLU A 193 -2.92 9.43 -24.25
C GLU A 193 -2.56 10.64 -25.13
N GLU A 194 -2.84 11.86 -24.67
CA GLU A 194 -2.48 13.09 -25.40
C GLU A 194 -0.96 13.21 -25.58
N LYS A 195 -0.19 12.88 -24.58
CA LYS A 195 1.26 13.05 -24.57
C LYS A 195 2.02 11.84 -25.13
N PHE A 196 1.56 10.63 -24.86
CA PHE A 196 2.29 9.39 -25.12
C PHE A 196 1.52 8.36 -25.97
N GLY A 197 0.28 8.67 -26.40
CA GLY A 197 -0.52 7.76 -27.21
C GLY A 197 0.12 7.37 -28.54
N PHE A 198 1.05 8.19 -29.05
CA PHE A 198 1.82 7.84 -30.25
C PHE A 198 2.76 6.64 -30.03
N LEU A 199 3.24 6.43 -28.79
CA LEU A 199 4.05 5.26 -28.43
C LEU A 199 3.18 4.03 -28.20
N MET A 200 2.00 4.19 -27.58
CA MET A 200 1.14 3.09 -27.19
C MET A 200 0.73 2.19 -28.36
N LYS A 201 0.70 2.75 -29.57
CA LYS A 201 0.30 2.02 -30.81
C LYS A 201 1.26 0.89 -31.19
N ASP A 202 2.51 0.98 -30.77
CA ASP A 202 3.56 0.04 -31.13
C ASP A 202 3.94 -0.87 -29.94
N MET A 203 3.19 -0.78 -28.82
CA MET A 203 3.44 -1.55 -27.61
C MET A 203 2.63 -2.85 -27.58
N LYS A 204 3.12 -3.83 -26.83
CA LYS A 204 2.39 -5.06 -26.50
C LYS A 204 1.57 -4.90 -25.23
N TRP A 205 2.00 -4.02 -24.33
CA TRP A 205 1.33 -3.79 -23.07
C TRP A 205 1.38 -2.36 -22.59
N VAL A 206 0.38 -2.01 -21.77
CA VAL A 206 0.30 -0.74 -21.04
C VAL A 206 -0.03 -1.04 -19.58
N ASN A 207 0.76 -0.52 -18.67
CA ASN A 207 0.60 -0.69 -17.24
C ASN A 207 0.15 0.64 -16.60
N PHE A 208 -1.00 0.64 -15.95
CA PHE A 208 -1.60 1.81 -15.31
C PHE A 208 -1.00 2.12 -13.94
N GLY A 209 -0.10 1.26 -13.45
CA GLY A 209 0.50 1.39 -12.12
C GLY A 209 -0.48 1.13 -10.98
N GLY A 210 -0.12 1.62 -9.80
CA GLY A 210 -0.91 1.49 -8.58
C GLY A 210 -1.68 2.75 -8.20
N GLY A 211 -2.12 2.80 -6.94
CA GLY A 211 -2.89 3.92 -6.38
C GLY A 211 -4.40 3.83 -6.63
N HIS A 212 -4.85 2.72 -7.21
CA HIS A 212 -6.25 2.40 -7.47
C HIS A 212 -6.88 1.74 -6.25
N HIS A 213 -7.83 2.41 -5.59
CA HIS A 213 -8.52 1.90 -4.39
C HIS A 213 -9.70 0.98 -4.74
N ILE A 214 -9.50 0.01 -5.63
CA ILE A 214 -10.53 -0.82 -6.29
C ILE A 214 -11.49 -1.49 -5.30
N THR A 215 -11.03 -1.87 -4.12
CA THR A 215 -11.83 -2.59 -3.10
C THR A 215 -12.46 -1.66 -2.07
N ARG A 216 -12.30 -0.34 -2.22
CA ARG A 216 -13.00 0.64 -1.39
C ARG A 216 -14.49 0.67 -1.77
N GLU A 217 -15.37 0.76 -0.78
CA GLU A 217 -16.83 0.66 -0.96
C GLU A 217 -17.41 1.64 -1.98
N ASP A 218 -16.85 2.85 -2.09
CA ASP A 218 -17.30 3.92 -3.00
C ASP A 218 -16.53 3.95 -4.34
N TYR A 219 -15.71 2.93 -4.64
CA TYR A 219 -14.93 2.89 -5.87
C TYR A 219 -15.80 2.56 -7.09
N ASP A 220 -15.70 3.35 -8.15
CA ASP A 220 -16.43 3.14 -9.40
C ASP A 220 -15.69 2.12 -10.31
N ILE A 221 -15.99 0.84 -10.11
CA ILE A 221 -15.44 -0.27 -10.88
C ILE A 221 -15.82 -0.16 -12.37
N GLU A 222 -17.04 0.30 -12.68
CA GLU A 222 -17.51 0.41 -14.08
C GLU A 222 -16.64 1.39 -14.89
N THR A 223 -16.24 2.51 -14.29
CA THR A 223 -15.34 3.47 -14.95
C THR A 223 -13.92 2.91 -15.12
N LEU A 224 -13.39 2.16 -14.13
CA LEU A 224 -12.12 1.44 -14.30
C LEU A 224 -12.17 0.47 -15.48
N GLU A 225 -13.19 -0.36 -15.56
CA GLU A 225 -13.38 -1.34 -16.65
C GLU A 225 -13.51 -0.68 -18.03
N LYS A 226 -14.18 0.49 -18.08
CA LYS A 226 -14.26 1.30 -19.31
C LYS A 226 -12.88 1.81 -19.73
N CYS A 227 -12.07 2.30 -18.80
CA CYS A 227 -10.70 2.76 -19.05
C CYS A 227 -9.82 1.62 -19.58
N ILE A 228 -9.85 0.47 -18.91
CA ILE A 228 -9.11 -0.74 -19.33
C ILE A 228 -9.53 -1.17 -20.73
N SER A 229 -10.84 -1.34 -20.94
CA SER A 229 -11.40 -1.80 -22.21
C SER A 229 -11.15 -0.80 -23.36
N HIS A 230 -11.12 0.50 -23.06
CA HIS A 230 -10.79 1.56 -24.01
C HIS A 230 -9.35 1.39 -24.52
N VAL A 231 -8.37 1.30 -23.62
CA VAL A 231 -6.95 1.19 -23.99
C VAL A 231 -6.67 -0.12 -24.71
N ARG A 232 -7.21 -1.25 -24.23
CA ARG A 232 -7.06 -2.55 -24.89
C ARG A 232 -7.56 -2.52 -26.33
N ARG A 233 -8.77 -2.01 -26.56
CA ARG A 233 -9.35 -1.97 -27.91
C ARG A 233 -8.70 -0.95 -28.84
N LYS A 234 -8.29 0.20 -28.31
CA LYS A 234 -7.73 1.30 -29.11
C LYS A 234 -6.32 0.99 -29.59
N TYR A 235 -5.52 0.32 -28.76
CA TYR A 235 -4.10 0.09 -29.02
C TYR A 235 -3.74 -1.37 -29.26
N ASP A 236 -4.68 -2.29 -29.09
CA ASP A 236 -4.48 -3.75 -29.18
C ASP A 236 -3.37 -4.25 -28.26
N VAL A 237 -3.45 -3.87 -26.97
CA VAL A 237 -2.44 -4.15 -25.95
C VAL A 237 -3.01 -4.93 -24.77
N GLN A 238 -2.16 -5.65 -24.04
CA GLN A 238 -2.46 -6.12 -22.70
C GLN A 238 -2.41 -4.96 -21.72
N VAL A 239 -3.40 -4.86 -20.82
CA VAL A 239 -3.41 -3.86 -19.76
C VAL A 239 -3.08 -4.52 -18.42
N TYR A 240 -2.22 -3.86 -17.65
CA TYR A 240 -1.85 -4.20 -16.27
C TYR A 240 -2.29 -3.14 -15.30
N VAL A 241 -2.64 -3.55 -14.08
CA VAL A 241 -2.94 -2.66 -12.94
C VAL A 241 -2.21 -3.19 -11.71
N GLU A 242 -1.61 -2.31 -10.92
CA GLU A 242 -0.75 -2.65 -9.79
C GLU A 242 -1.31 -2.17 -8.43
N PRO A 243 -2.52 -2.58 -8.01
CA PRO A 243 -3.03 -2.19 -6.71
C PRO A 243 -2.15 -2.80 -5.61
N GLY A 244 -1.86 -1.99 -4.59
CA GLY A 244 -1.19 -2.45 -3.38
C GLY A 244 -2.18 -2.53 -2.23
N GLU A 245 -2.64 -1.38 -1.79
CA GLU A 245 -3.59 -1.23 -0.69
C GLU A 245 -4.89 -1.97 -0.93
N ALA A 246 -5.47 -1.84 -2.13
CA ALA A 246 -6.73 -2.49 -2.46
C ALA A 246 -6.71 -4.03 -2.28
N VAL A 247 -5.54 -4.67 -2.33
CA VAL A 247 -5.43 -6.12 -2.08
C VAL A 247 -5.73 -6.45 -0.62
N ALA A 248 -5.20 -5.67 0.31
CA ALA A 248 -5.30 -5.95 1.74
C ALA A 248 -6.00 -4.84 2.56
N LEU A 249 -6.79 -3.99 1.89
CA LEU A 249 -7.58 -2.93 2.53
C LEU A 249 -8.51 -3.52 3.59
N ASN A 250 -8.45 -2.98 4.81
CA ASN A 250 -9.20 -3.46 5.98
C ASN A 250 -8.96 -4.95 6.34
N ALA A 251 -7.98 -5.61 5.72
CA ALA A 251 -7.70 -7.03 5.92
C ALA A 251 -6.63 -7.29 7.01
N GLY A 252 -6.41 -6.35 7.91
CA GLY A 252 -5.47 -6.58 9.01
C GLY A 252 -5.57 -5.61 10.16
N TYR A 253 -5.03 -6.06 11.28
CA TYR A 253 -5.08 -5.36 12.56
C TYR A 253 -3.70 -5.29 13.18
N LEU A 254 -3.43 -4.27 14.01
CA LEU A 254 -2.33 -4.27 14.97
C LEU A 254 -2.92 -4.34 16.38
N VAL A 255 -2.72 -5.47 17.03
CA VAL A 255 -3.15 -5.71 18.41
C VAL A 255 -2.04 -5.31 19.36
N THR A 256 -2.36 -4.47 20.34
CA THR A 256 -1.41 -3.89 21.31
C THR A 256 -1.96 -3.95 22.73
N THR A 257 -1.08 -3.83 23.72
CA THR A 257 -1.43 -3.79 25.13
C THR A 257 -0.99 -2.47 25.76
N VAL A 258 -1.82 -1.90 26.62
CA VAL A 258 -1.49 -0.74 27.45
C VAL A 258 -0.52 -1.16 28.55
N LEU A 259 0.68 -0.60 28.54
CA LEU A 259 1.75 -0.91 29.50
C LEU A 259 1.71 0.02 30.73
N ASP A 260 1.36 1.30 30.52
CA ASP A 260 1.37 2.31 31.57
C ASP A 260 0.46 3.50 31.24
N LYS A 261 0.18 4.35 32.24
CA LYS A 261 -0.53 5.62 32.11
C LYS A 261 0.35 6.73 32.68
N VAL A 262 0.49 7.84 31.95
CA VAL A 262 1.24 9.02 32.37
C VAL A 262 0.33 10.25 32.32
N GLU A 263 0.32 11.00 33.42
CA GLU A 263 -0.44 12.25 33.56
C GLU A 263 0.49 13.46 33.44
N ASN A 264 0.27 14.29 32.42
CA ASN A 264 0.94 15.56 32.26
C ASN A 264 0.06 16.53 31.47
N GLY A 265 -0.99 17.04 32.11
CA GLY A 265 -2.03 17.86 31.48
C GLY A 265 -2.97 17.05 30.58
N ILE A 266 -2.47 15.98 29.95
CA ILE A 266 -3.21 14.97 29.18
C ILE A 266 -2.84 13.61 29.75
N THR A 267 -3.83 12.71 29.86
CA THR A 267 -3.56 11.30 30.16
C THR A 267 -3.04 10.60 28.92
N THR A 268 -1.79 10.16 28.96
CA THR A 268 -1.15 9.39 27.88
C THR A 268 -1.11 7.92 28.24
N LEU A 269 -1.60 7.04 27.35
CA LEU A 269 -1.44 5.60 27.42
C LEU A 269 -0.16 5.19 26.70
N ILE A 270 0.72 4.49 27.40
CA ILE A 270 1.94 3.92 26.85
C ILE A 270 1.63 2.51 26.36
N LEU A 271 1.81 2.27 25.07
CA LEU A 271 1.53 0.98 24.42
C LEU A 271 2.81 0.20 24.13
N ASP A 272 2.69 -1.12 23.97
CA ASP A 272 3.75 -1.97 23.41
C ASP A 272 3.86 -1.88 21.87
N ALA A 273 2.94 -1.17 21.19
CA ALA A 273 3.07 -0.74 19.82
C ALA A 273 3.70 0.66 19.72
N SER A 274 4.21 1.02 18.54
CA SER A 274 4.91 2.27 18.27
C SER A 274 4.51 2.81 16.89
N ALA A 275 4.23 4.11 16.80
CA ALA A 275 4.05 4.76 15.50
C ALA A 275 5.36 4.67 14.69
N ALA A 276 6.48 5.06 15.28
CA ALA A 276 7.78 5.09 14.61
C ALA A 276 8.27 3.72 14.11
N CYS A 277 7.89 2.63 14.80
CA CYS A 277 8.42 1.30 14.53
C CYS A 277 7.43 0.36 13.84
N HIS A 278 6.15 0.47 14.14
CA HIS A 278 5.15 -0.52 13.72
C HIS A 278 4.10 0.04 12.75
N MET A 279 3.93 1.37 12.71
CA MET A 279 3.04 2.06 11.78
C MET A 279 3.66 3.42 11.36
N PRO A 280 4.83 3.40 10.66
CA PRO A 280 5.62 4.62 10.43
C PRO A 280 4.88 5.70 9.64
N ASP A 281 3.90 5.35 8.82
CA ASP A 281 3.10 6.32 8.06
C ASP A 281 2.29 7.26 8.96
N VAL A 282 1.99 6.89 10.19
CA VAL A 282 1.41 7.81 11.19
C VAL A 282 2.28 9.06 11.38
N LEU A 283 3.61 8.92 11.26
CA LEU A 283 4.56 10.03 11.39
C LEU A 283 5.07 10.58 10.06
N GLU A 284 5.25 9.70 9.05
CA GLU A 284 5.81 10.06 7.74
C GLU A 284 4.77 10.68 6.81
N MET A 285 3.53 10.22 6.92
CA MET A 285 2.37 10.61 6.11
C MET A 285 1.21 10.95 7.04
N PRO A 286 1.31 11.96 7.89
CA PRO A 286 0.55 12.10 9.13
C PRO A 286 -0.94 11.83 9.01
N TYR A 287 -1.40 10.78 9.69
CA TYR A 287 -2.80 10.42 9.85
C TYR A 287 -3.02 9.79 11.23
N THR A 288 -4.26 9.74 11.68
CA THR A 288 -4.65 9.04 12.91
C THR A 288 -5.28 7.70 12.52
N PRO A 289 -4.67 6.54 12.88
CA PRO A 289 -5.18 5.24 12.46
C PRO A 289 -6.56 4.93 13.07
N PRO A 290 -7.43 4.20 12.37
CA PRO A 290 -8.69 3.72 12.92
C PRO A 290 -8.44 2.81 14.14
N LEU A 291 -9.24 2.97 15.19
CA LEU A 291 -9.09 2.21 16.42
C LEU A 291 -10.45 1.63 16.85
N ARG A 292 -10.50 0.33 17.06
CA ARG A 292 -11.72 -0.36 17.49
C ARG A 292 -12.19 0.12 18.87
N GLY A 293 -13.39 0.67 18.91
CA GLY A 293 -13.97 1.21 20.15
C GLY A 293 -13.37 2.53 20.65
N GLY A 294 -12.53 3.17 19.84
CA GLY A 294 -12.04 4.53 20.04
C GLY A 294 -12.48 5.44 18.90
N LEU A 295 -12.89 6.67 19.21
CA LEU A 295 -13.11 7.71 18.20
C LEU A 295 -11.92 8.64 18.14
N LYS A 296 -11.46 8.96 16.94
CA LYS A 296 -10.42 9.95 16.72
C LYS A 296 -10.96 11.32 17.11
N ILE A 297 -10.20 12.08 17.89
CA ILE A 297 -10.63 13.43 18.31
C ILE A 297 -10.64 14.39 17.12
N SER A 298 -9.71 14.21 16.15
CA SER A 298 -9.69 14.99 14.89
C SER A 298 -11.00 14.88 14.11
N ASP A 299 -11.51 13.65 13.92
CA ASP A 299 -12.73 13.42 13.14
C ASP A 299 -13.96 14.09 13.79
N MET A 300 -13.94 14.23 15.12
CA MET A 300 -15.01 14.89 15.86
C MET A 300 -14.99 16.41 15.69
N GLU A 301 -13.83 17.02 15.50
CA GLU A 301 -13.70 18.47 15.25
C GLU A 301 -14.23 18.83 13.86
N ASP A 302 -13.99 18.00 12.85
CA ASP A 302 -14.39 18.23 11.46
C ASP A 302 -15.89 17.96 11.20
N GLU A 303 -16.44 16.87 11.76
CA GLU A 303 -17.79 16.42 11.46
C GLU A 303 -18.89 17.21 12.23
N TYR A 304 -18.58 17.72 13.43
CA TYR A 304 -19.57 18.32 14.31
C TYR A 304 -19.31 19.79 14.62
N GLY A 305 -18.20 20.39 14.17
CA GLY A 305 -17.83 21.77 14.51
C GLY A 305 -17.73 21.97 16.04
N ILE A 306 -17.35 20.91 16.76
CA ILE A 306 -17.48 20.81 18.20
C ILE A 306 -16.25 21.42 18.86
N ASP A 307 -16.50 22.43 19.69
CA ASP A 307 -15.52 22.95 20.66
C ASP A 307 -14.95 21.79 21.52
N LYS A 308 -13.63 21.77 21.72
CA LYS A 308 -12.88 20.70 22.43
C LYS A 308 -13.43 20.33 23.82
N ASP A 309 -14.40 21.10 24.32
CA ASP A 309 -15.03 20.93 25.62
C ASP A 309 -16.37 20.19 25.61
N ILE A 310 -16.85 19.69 24.44
CA ILE A 310 -18.11 18.94 24.38
C ILE A 310 -17.87 17.45 24.66
N GLU A 311 -18.53 16.95 25.71
CA GLU A 311 -18.55 15.52 26.07
C GLU A 311 -19.45 14.74 25.09
N ILE A 312 -18.91 13.72 24.39
CA ILE A 312 -19.67 12.81 23.53
C ILE A 312 -19.86 11.46 24.27
N ASP A 313 -21.10 10.99 24.33
CA ASP A 313 -21.48 9.70 24.95
C ASP A 313 -21.37 8.56 23.92
N PHE A 314 -20.87 7.39 24.36
CA PHE A 314 -20.80 6.16 23.57
C PHE A 314 -21.75 5.11 24.13
N ASP A 315 -22.65 4.60 23.28
CA ASP A 315 -23.41 3.40 23.55
C ASP A 315 -22.85 2.20 22.77
N MET A 316 -22.65 1.08 23.44
CA MET A 316 -22.22 -0.16 22.80
C MET A 316 -23.46 -0.90 22.30
N ASP A 317 -23.62 -1.04 20.97
CA ASP A 317 -24.57 -2.00 20.43
C ASP A 317 -23.98 -3.42 20.52
N VAL A 318 -24.34 -4.12 21.58
CA VAL A 318 -23.82 -5.44 21.96
C VAL A 318 -24.13 -6.51 20.90
N LYS A 319 -25.07 -6.27 19.99
CA LYS A 319 -25.50 -7.26 18.99
C LYS A 319 -24.64 -7.27 17.73
N GLU A 320 -23.99 -6.15 17.38
CA GLU A 320 -23.21 -6.03 16.13
C GLU A 320 -21.72 -5.74 16.36
N GLY A 321 -21.28 -5.57 17.62
CA GLY A 321 -19.89 -5.22 17.94
C GLY A 321 -19.46 -3.82 17.44
N ILE A 322 -20.41 -2.99 17.06
CA ILE A 322 -20.19 -1.66 16.54
C ILE A 322 -20.43 -0.64 17.68
N TRP A 323 -19.42 0.18 17.94
CA TRP A 323 -19.55 1.29 18.84
C TRP A 323 -20.20 2.47 18.10
N LYS A 324 -21.33 2.99 18.63
CA LYS A 324 -21.94 4.24 18.16
C LYS A 324 -21.57 5.37 19.10
N PRO A 325 -21.28 6.58 18.59
CA PRO A 325 -21.08 7.73 19.47
C PRO A 325 -22.33 7.99 20.29
N ALA A 326 -22.22 7.91 21.60
CA ALA A 326 -23.27 8.31 22.53
C ALA A 326 -22.97 9.71 23.09
N LYS A 327 -23.99 10.36 23.65
CA LYS A 327 -23.98 11.79 23.93
C LYS A 327 -22.99 12.30 25.01
N ASN A 328 -22.17 11.49 25.71
CA ASN A 328 -21.20 11.92 26.75
C ASN A 328 -20.01 10.98 26.84
N GLY A 329 -19.04 11.05 25.93
CA GLY A 329 -17.78 10.29 26.01
C GLY A 329 -16.89 10.84 27.13
N ARG A 330 -16.57 9.99 28.11
CA ARG A 330 -15.94 10.43 29.38
C ARG A 330 -14.44 10.31 29.42
N TYR A 331 -13.79 9.57 28.47
CA TYR A 331 -12.39 9.17 28.61
C TYR A 331 -11.59 9.53 27.37
N ARG A 332 -10.74 10.55 27.49
CA ARG A 332 -9.83 10.99 26.42
C ARG A 332 -8.40 10.60 26.77
N TYR A 333 -7.70 10.04 25.79
CA TYR A 333 -6.32 9.63 25.94
C TYR A 333 -5.50 9.96 24.71
N ARG A 334 -4.27 10.38 24.93
CA ARG A 334 -3.22 10.29 23.93
C ARG A 334 -2.66 8.88 23.92
N LEU A 335 -2.52 8.27 22.76
CA LEU A 335 -1.83 7.00 22.61
C LEU A 335 -0.41 7.25 22.13
N SER A 336 0.55 6.64 22.80
CA SER A 336 1.98 6.75 22.53
C SER A 336 2.67 5.41 22.80
N SER A 337 3.94 5.33 22.53
CA SER A 337 4.72 4.11 22.68
C SER A 337 5.69 4.15 23.86
N TYR A 338 6.38 3.04 24.06
CA TYR A 338 7.45 2.91 25.06
C TYR A 338 8.86 3.16 24.47
N THR A 339 8.97 3.72 23.26
CA THR A 339 10.24 4.23 22.74
C THR A 339 10.64 5.52 23.43
N CYS A 340 11.92 5.87 23.36
CA CYS A 340 12.43 7.15 23.91
C CYS A 340 12.27 8.33 22.93
N LEU A 341 11.61 8.14 21.79
CA LEU A 341 11.33 9.21 20.83
C LEU A 341 10.13 10.04 21.30
N ALA A 342 10.37 11.28 21.70
CA ALA A 342 9.30 12.16 22.17
C ALA A 342 8.15 12.36 21.19
N GLY A 343 8.42 12.28 19.89
CA GLY A 343 7.44 12.40 18.81
C GLY A 343 6.73 11.08 18.44
N ASP A 344 6.95 9.98 19.17
CA ASP A 344 6.29 8.70 18.91
C ASP A 344 4.87 8.69 19.49
N ILE A 345 4.01 9.49 18.86
CA ILE A 345 2.61 9.69 19.21
C ILE A 345 1.77 9.06 18.11
N ILE A 346 0.82 8.21 18.49
CA ILE A 346 -0.07 7.53 17.57
C ILE A 346 -1.29 8.40 17.24
N GLY A 347 -1.86 9.03 18.26
CA GLY A 347 -3.00 9.92 18.09
C GLY A 347 -3.76 10.16 19.39
N ASP A 348 -4.77 11.03 19.32
CA ASP A 348 -5.67 11.36 20.42
C ASP A 348 -7.05 10.73 20.18
N TYR A 349 -7.55 9.99 21.18
CA TYR A 349 -8.77 9.20 21.07
C TYR A 349 -9.71 9.38 22.26
N GLN A 350 -11.00 9.23 22.00
CA GLN A 350 -12.04 9.20 23.01
C GLN A 350 -12.69 7.80 23.08
N PHE A 351 -12.92 7.32 24.30
CA PHE A 351 -13.49 6.01 24.59
C PHE A 351 -14.74 6.11 25.46
N GLY A 352 -15.70 5.21 25.25
CA GLY A 352 -16.90 5.07 26.08
C GLY A 352 -16.66 4.40 27.43
N ARG A 353 -15.45 3.92 27.69
CA ARG A 353 -15.05 3.31 28.97
C ARG A 353 -13.65 3.77 29.38
N GLU A 354 -13.37 3.65 30.64
CA GLU A 354 -12.00 3.80 31.11
C GLU A 354 -11.09 2.71 30.52
N ILE A 355 -9.91 3.14 30.04
CA ILE A 355 -8.87 2.21 29.58
C ILE A 355 -7.85 2.06 30.70
N ASN A 356 -7.46 0.82 31.02
CA ASN A 356 -6.55 0.49 32.11
C ASN A 356 -5.29 -0.20 31.61
N VAL A 357 -4.24 -0.16 32.44
CA VAL A 357 -3.03 -0.96 32.21
C VAL A 357 -3.42 -2.44 32.08
N GLY A 358 -2.90 -3.09 31.04
CA GLY A 358 -3.24 -4.45 30.65
C GLY A 358 -4.42 -4.56 29.68
N ASP A 359 -5.16 -3.49 29.42
CA ASP A 359 -6.18 -3.49 28.38
C ASP A 359 -5.54 -3.65 27.00
N ARG A 360 -6.25 -4.35 26.11
CA ARG A 360 -5.86 -4.50 24.71
C ARG A 360 -6.60 -3.50 23.84
N LEU A 361 -5.86 -2.92 22.91
CA LEU A 361 -6.36 -2.05 21.86
C LEU A 361 -6.09 -2.69 20.50
N VAL A 362 -6.94 -2.40 19.52
CA VAL A 362 -6.86 -2.98 18.19
C VAL A 362 -6.95 -1.85 17.17
N PHE A 363 -5.82 -1.51 16.55
CA PHE A 363 -5.80 -0.63 15.40
C PHE A 363 -6.27 -1.39 14.17
N GLU A 364 -7.13 -0.78 13.37
CA GLU A 364 -7.70 -1.35 12.16
C GLU A 364 -6.92 -0.89 10.93
N ASP A 365 -7.08 -1.60 9.82
CA ASP A 365 -6.40 -1.36 8.55
C ASP A 365 -4.87 -1.33 8.65
N MET A 366 -4.29 -2.28 9.41
CA MET A 366 -2.86 -2.37 9.70
C MET A 366 -2.13 -3.46 8.88
N ALA A 367 -2.71 -3.98 7.79
CA ALA A 367 -2.03 -4.89 6.90
C ALA A 367 -1.13 -4.16 5.89
N ILE A 368 -1.56 -2.98 5.46
CA ILE A 368 -0.93 -2.20 4.40
C ILE A 368 0.05 -1.16 4.96
N TYR A 369 1.19 -0.97 4.28
CA TYR A 369 2.27 -0.01 4.61
C TYR A 369 2.73 -0.02 6.08
N SER A 370 2.40 -1.06 6.85
CA SER A 370 2.79 -1.23 8.25
C SER A 370 3.95 -2.22 8.39
N MET A 371 3.68 -3.52 8.24
CA MET A 371 4.73 -4.56 8.38
C MET A 371 5.85 -4.45 7.35
N VAL A 372 5.59 -3.91 6.16
CA VAL A 372 6.59 -3.69 5.11
C VAL A 372 7.55 -2.53 5.42
N LYS A 373 7.16 -1.63 6.34
CA LYS A 373 7.93 -0.44 6.75
C LYS A 373 8.44 -0.55 8.20
N ASN A 374 8.11 -1.61 8.92
CA ASN A 374 8.46 -1.75 10.33
C ASN A 374 9.98 -1.76 10.58
N ASN A 375 10.35 -1.38 11.80
CA ASN A 375 11.72 -1.34 12.24
C ASN A 375 11.85 -1.64 13.73
N THR A 376 13.09 -1.71 14.23
CA THR A 376 13.41 -2.05 15.62
C THR A 376 14.16 -0.92 16.34
N PHE A 377 13.80 0.33 16.07
CA PHE A 377 14.38 1.47 16.78
C PHE A 377 14.23 1.30 18.31
N ASN A 378 15.17 1.79 19.09
CA ASN A 378 15.31 1.57 20.54
C ASN A 378 15.41 0.09 20.98
N GLY A 379 15.56 -0.85 20.05
CA GLY A 379 15.62 -2.28 20.36
C GLY A 379 14.27 -2.87 20.74
N ILE A 380 13.15 -2.24 20.37
CA ILE A 380 11.83 -2.81 20.60
C ILE A 380 11.59 -3.98 19.61
N PRO A 381 10.86 -5.04 20.04
CA PRO A 381 10.60 -6.19 19.18
C PRO A 381 9.66 -5.82 18.03
N LEU A 382 9.84 -6.47 16.89
CA LEU A 382 8.84 -6.46 15.83
C LEU A 382 7.57 -7.18 16.31
N PRO A 383 6.37 -6.71 15.90
CA PRO A 383 5.12 -7.43 16.15
C PRO A 383 5.14 -8.82 15.50
N ASP A 384 4.63 -9.83 16.21
CA ASP A 384 4.41 -11.13 15.61
C ASP A 384 3.45 -11.03 14.42
N ILE A 385 3.59 -11.90 13.42
CA ILE A 385 2.64 -12.01 12.30
C ILE A 385 1.71 -13.19 12.58
N VAL A 386 0.43 -12.90 12.61
CA VAL A 386 -0.64 -13.85 12.89
C VAL A 386 -1.60 -13.88 11.69
N ILE A 387 -1.98 -15.07 11.29
CA ILE A 387 -3.04 -15.27 10.28
C ILE A 387 -4.30 -15.68 11.01
N MET A 388 -5.38 -15.01 10.74
CA MET A 388 -6.72 -15.33 11.20
C MET A 388 -7.51 -15.87 10.02
N ASP A 389 -7.82 -17.17 10.07
CA ASP A 389 -8.56 -17.84 9.01
C ASP A 389 -10.02 -17.38 8.91
N SER A 390 -10.74 -17.88 7.90
CA SER A 390 -12.15 -17.52 7.66
C SER A 390 -13.11 -17.94 8.80
N ASP A 391 -12.73 -18.90 9.64
CA ASP A 391 -13.48 -19.32 10.83
C ASP A 391 -13.15 -18.43 12.04
N GLY A 392 -12.12 -17.61 11.93
CA GLY A 392 -11.65 -16.66 12.94
C GLY A 392 -10.65 -17.28 13.94
N GLU A 393 -10.08 -18.42 13.61
CA GLU A 393 -8.99 -19.03 14.36
C GLU A 393 -7.67 -18.34 14.04
N CYS A 394 -6.92 -17.96 15.07
CA CYS A 394 -5.67 -17.23 14.94
C CYS A 394 -4.48 -18.18 15.07
N LYS A 395 -3.58 -18.14 14.06
CA LYS A 395 -2.34 -18.90 14.07
C LYS A 395 -1.15 -17.97 13.93
N VAL A 396 -0.19 -18.06 14.86
CA VAL A 396 1.07 -17.33 14.74
C VAL A 396 1.84 -17.92 13.56
N TRP A 397 2.04 -17.09 12.53
CA TRP A 397 2.84 -17.45 11.34
C TRP A 397 4.32 -17.21 11.60
N LYS A 398 4.66 -16.05 12.15
CA LYS A 398 6.06 -15.68 12.41
C LYS A 398 6.19 -14.97 13.75
N HIS A 399 7.15 -15.44 14.52
CA HIS A 399 7.57 -14.82 15.78
C HIS A 399 8.92 -14.14 15.57
N PHE A 400 9.10 -12.96 16.14
CA PHE A 400 10.35 -12.23 16.10
C PHE A 400 10.97 -12.14 17.50
N GLY A 401 12.32 -12.19 17.53
CA GLY A 401 13.10 -12.17 18.77
C GLY A 401 14.35 -11.31 18.68
N TYR A 402 15.20 -11.47 19.66
CA TYR A 402 16.45 -10.71 19.77
C TYR A 402 17.39 -10.89 18.56
N GLU A 403 17.41 -12.07 17.95
CA GLU A 403 18.27 -12.33 16.79
C GLU A 403 17.84 -11.56 15.54
N ASP A 404 16.54 -11.25 15.40
CA ASP A 404 16.04 -10.40 14.30
C ASP A 404 16.51 -8.95 14.47
N PHE A 405 16.58 -8.45 15.70
CA PHE A 405 17.16 -7.14 16.00
C PHE A 405 18.68 -7.14 15.76
N LYS A 406 19.40 -8.09 16.37
CA LYS A 406 20.86 -8.16 16.33
C LYS A 406 21.39 -8.43 14.91
N GLY A 407 20.71 -9.30 14.16
CA GLY A 407 21.18 -9.78 12.85
C GLY A 407 21.20 -8.69 11.77
N ARG A 408 20.55 -7.54 11.99
CA ARG A 408 20.57 -6.42 11.06
C ARG A 408 21.53 -5.30 11.45
N LEU A 409 22.21 -5.39 12.60
CA LEU A 409 23.20 -4.45 13.09
C LEU A 409 24.63 -5.00 12.86
#